data_b08ec03b03f80f1ca3c68a70d8ac51b6
#
_entry.id   b08ec03b03f80f1ca3c68a70d8ac51b6
#
_cell.length_a   1.000
_cell.length_b   1.000
_cell.length_c   1.000
_cell.angle_alpha   90.00
_cell.angle_beta   90.00
_cell.angle_gamma   90.00
#
_symmetry.space_group_name_H-M   'P 1'
#
loop_
_entity.id
_entity.type
_entity.pdbx_description
1 polymer ?
#
loop_
_entity_poly.entity_id
_entity_poly.type
_entity_poly.pdbx_seq_one_letter_code
_entity_poly.pdbx_strand_id
1 'polypeptide(L)'
;LTSLALAVAAIPEGLPAVVTVTLALGMRRMARQRAILKKLAAVETLGCTTVICSDKTGTLTMNQMTARALWFRGREYQVSGEGYQSQGSINRAGQPLGASELDELLLPLLLCNDARVAAGELIGDPTEGALLVLAAKAGLDGAQWQTRLPRLAEIPFDSAHKFMATLHRADDGALLYLKGAPDVLLPRCSQIVTDTGVLPLDQAWRERVLQQNGQLAAQALRVLAVARRRLPLPGDSAGLAQEAQQLELLGLIGLIDPPRPEARTAIAECHSAGICVKMITGDHPATALAIAQELGLAGTVLSGSDIDALPDAELRRLAEQVAVFARVTPEHKVRLVQALRANGHVVAMTGDGVNDAPALKHADIGVAMGISGTAVTREAASMVLTDDNFASIVNAVREGRTIYDNIVKFVRFQLSTNIGAILSVLGASLLGLPAPFSAIQLLWINIIMDGPPAMTLGLDPARSGIMHEPPRKRDSGILSWRRFGRLLLYGITMAAGTLGLFAHAQYSGLGHAYAHTLAFTGFVLFQFFNIFNARVEHGSALGRHCWRNGKLWGALLAVLLLQLLVVQWTPAQKLFGTTGLRAADWALAVAVASSVLLLDEARKLLRRL
;
A
#
# COMPACT_ATOMS: atom_id res chain seq x y z
N LEU A 1 14.63 -50.79 11.29
CA LEU A 1 14.06 -50.22 10.04
C LEU A 1 12.82 -49.39 10.33
N THR A 2 11.88 -49.86 11.19
CA THR A 2 10.65 -49.13 11.52
C THR A 2 10.93 -47.78 12.23
N SER A 3 11.89 -47.76 13.17
CA SER A 3 12.31 -46.54 13.84
C SER A 3 12.92 -45.51 12.91
N LEU A 4 13.70 -45.96 11.90
CA LEU A 4 14.27 -45.09 10.86
C LEU A 4 13.17 -44.54 9.96
N ALA A 5 12.21 -45.38 9.55
CA ALA A 5 11.07 -44.97 8.74
C ALA A 5 10.22 -43.92 9.46
N LEU A 6 9.97 -44.10 10.76
CA LEU A 6 9.27 -43.13 11.62
C LEU A 6 10.02 -41.80 11.74
N ALA A 7 11.35 -41.85 11.93
CA ALA A 7 12.17 -40.64 11.98
C ALA A 7 12.11 -39.85 10.67
N VAL A 8 12.25 -40.52 9.52
CA VAL A 8 12.14 -39.87 8.19
C VAL A 8 10.74 -39.30 7.95
N ALA A 9 9.68 -40.04 8.32
CA ALA A 9 8.29 -39.57 8.17
C ALA A 9 7.95 -38.37 9.08
N ALA A 10 8.66 -38.20 10.20
CA ALA A 10 8.37 -37.13 11.18
C ALA A 10 9.04 -35.79 10.83
N ILE A 11 10.09 -35.77 10.01
CA ILE A 11 10.87 -34.56 9.74
C ILE A 11 10.24 -33.80 8.56
N PRO A 12 9.75 -32.57 8.77
CA PRO A 12 9.22 -31.73 7.70
C PRO A 12 10.36 -31.00 6.95
N GLU A 13 11.18 -31.72 6.20
CA GLU A 13 12.39 -31.20 5.56
C GLU A 13 12.12 -30.04 4.59
N GLY A 14 10.96 -30.04 3.93
CA GLY A 14 10.55 -28.99 2.97
C GLY A 14 10.14 -27.66 3.62
N LEU A 15 9.78 -27.64 4.92
CA LEU A 15 9.16 -26.47 5.55
C LEU A 15 10.02 -25.20 5.48
N PRO A 16 11.31 -25.20 5.91
CA PRO A 16 12.13 -23.99 5.84
C PRO A 16 12.34 -23.50 4.40
N ALA A 17 12.56 -24.42 3.46
CA ALA A 17 12.79 -24.09 2.06
C ALA A 17 11.55 -23.43 1.43
N VAL A 18 10.36 -24.04 1.58
CA VAL A 18 9.12 -23.51 0.99
C VAL A 18 8.71 -22.18 1.62
N VAL A 19 8.85 -22.00 2.94
CA VAL A 19 8.58 -20.72 3.59
C VAL A 19 9.50 -19.63 3.05
N THR A 20 10.81 -19.90 2.94
CA THR A 20 11.78 -18.94 2.41
C THR A 20 11.49 -18.58 0.95
N VAL A 21 11.22 -19.57 0.11
CA VAL A 21 10.86 -19.34 -1.30
C VAL A 21 9.55 -18.54 -1.43
N THR A 22 8.54 -18.87 -0.64
CA THR A 22 7.25 -18.16 -0.63
C THR A 22 7.43 -16.69 -0.24
N LEU A 23 8.20 -16.41 0.82
CA LEU A 23 8.53 -15.05 1.23
C LEU A 23 9.32 -14.29 0.15
N ALA A 24 10.35 -14.90 -0.43
CA ALA A 24 11.16 -14.27 -1.46
C ALA A 24 10.36 -13.94 -2.73
N LEU A 25 9.50 -14.86 -3.18
CA LEU A 25 8.61 -14.63 -4.32
C LEU A 25 7.54 -13.58 -4.02
N GLY A 26 7.04 -13.54 -2.78
CA GLY A 26 6.15 -12.50 -2.31
C GLY A 26 6.79 -11.12 -2.31
N MET A 27 8.00 -10.99 -1.79
CA MET A 27 8.77 -9.73 -1.85
C MET A 27 9.00 -9.28 -3.30
N ARG A 28 9.30 -10.22 -4.21
CA ARG A 28 9.43 -9.90 -5.65
C ARG A 28 8.12 -9.39 -6.24
N ARG A 29 6.96 -9.92 -5.84
CA ARG A 29 5.63 -9.42 -6.26
C ARG A 29 5.36 -8.03 -5.70
N MET A 30 5.66 -7.78 -4.41
CA MET A 30 5.56 -6.46 -3.80
C MET A 30 6.43 -5.43 -4.51
N ALA A 31 7.68 -5.78 -4.84
CA ALA A 31 8.58 -4.89 -5.58
C ALA A 31 8.05 -4.52 -6.98
N ARG A 32 7.40 -5.46 -7.68
CA ARG A 32 6.70 -5.18 -8.95
C ARG A 32 5.48 -4.26 -8.76
N GLN A 33 4.91 -4.25 -7.57
CA GLN A 33 3.81 -3.36 -7.17
C GLN A 33 4.33 -2.12 -6.43
N ARG A 34 5.56 -1.70 -6.71
CA ARG A 34 6.17 -0.47 -6.21
C ARG A 34 6.53 -0.43 -4.72
N ALA A 35 6.47 -1.56 -4.00
CA ALA A 35 6.83 -1.66 -2.60
C ALA A 35 8.04 -2.60 -2.42
N ILE A 36 9.20 -2.04 -2.06
CA ILE A 36 10.44 -2.81 -1.83
C ILE A 36 10.61 -3.04 -0.34
N LEU A 37 10.53 -4.29 0.10
CA LEU A 37 10.86 -4.67 1.47
C LEU A 37 12.33 -5.04 1.61
N LYS A 38 12.95 -4.64 2.72
CA LYS A 38 14.37 -4.92 3.01
C LYS A 38 14.58 -6.19 3.82
N LYS A 39 13.57 -6.65 4.57
CA LYS A 39 13.66 -7.79 5.49
C LYS A 39 12.51 -8.75 5.28
N LEU A 40 12.80 -10.07 5.23
CA LEU A 40 11.78 -11.11 5.10
C LEU A 40 10.74 -11.07 6.23
N ALA A 41 11.17 -10.83 7.47
CA ALA A 41 10.27 -10.75 8.62
C ALA A 41 9.22 -9.63 8.51
N ALA A 42 9.52 -8.54 7.78
CA ALA A 42 8.59 -7.43 7.58
C ALA A 42 7.35 -7.83 6.76
N VAL A 43 7.43 -8.87 5.93
CA VAL A 43 6.29 -9.40 5.15
C VAL A 43 5.17 -9.87 6.06
N GLU A 44 5.53 -10.63 7.10
CA GLU A 44 4.56 -11.16 8.07
C GLU A 44 3.93 -10.04 8.89
N THR A 45 4.74 -9.12 9.40
CA THR A 45 4.30 -7.97 10.19
C THR A 45 3.35 -7.08 9.36
N LEU A 46 3.66 -6.87 8.08
CA LEU A 46 2.82 -6.09 7.17
C LEU A 46 1.42 -6.69 7.02
N GLY A 47 1.31 -8.02 6.92
CA GLY A 47 0.02 -8.72 6.87
C GLY A 47 -0.82 -8.60 8.15
N CYS A 48 -0.20 -8.23 9.28
CA CYS A 48 -0.84 -8.01 10.59
C CYS A 48 -1.14 -6.53 10.87
N THR A 49 -0.79 -5.60 9.97
CA THR A 49 -0.96 -4.17 10.18
C THR A 49 -2.40 -3.82 10.55
N THR A 50 -2.56 -3.09 11.67
CA THR A 50 -3.86 -2.64 12.19
C THR A 50 -4.03 -1.14 12.06
N VAL A 51 -2.93 -0.37 12.04
CA VAL A 51 -2.94 1.09 11.89
C VAL A 51 -1.87 1.51 10.88
N ILE A 52 -2.23 2.40 9.98
CA ILE A 52 -1.29 3.08 9.08
C ILE A 52 -1.30 4.56 9.42
N CYS A 53 -0.19 5.06 9.95
CA CYS A 53 0.08 6.47 10.18
C CYS A 53 0.76 7.03 8.93
N SER A 54 0.05 7.83 8.17
CA SER A 54 0.56 8.39 6.92
C SER A 54 0.88 9.87 7.06
N ASP A 55 2.07 10.27 6.65
CA ASP A 55 2.33 11.67 6.36
C ASP A 55 1.41 12.12 5.22
N LYS A 56 0.95 13.37 5.29
CA LYS A 56 0.05 13.94 4.29
C LYS A 56 0.80 14.18 2.97
N THR A 57 1.87 15.00 3.06
CA THR A 57 2.54 15.56 1.88
C THR A 57 3.31 14.50 1.11
N GLY A 58 3.10 14.44 -0.20
CA GLY A 58 3.79 13.51 -1.09
C GLY A 58 3.35 12.05 -0.99
N THR A 59 2.61 11.65 0.06
CA THR A 59 2.10 10.28 0.25
C THR A 59 0.60 10.19 -0.05
N LEU A 60 -0.21 10.94 0.71
CA LEU A 60 -1.66 11.04 0.49
C LEU A 60 -1.99 12.08 -0.56
N THR A 61 -1.13 13.08 -0.74
CA THR A 61 -1.24 14.15 -1.72
C THR A 61 -0.17 14.00 -2.81
N MET A 62 -0.35 14.75 -3.90
CA MET A 62 0.53 14.66 -5.07
C MET A 62 1.89 15.35 -4.86
N ASN A 63 2.04 16.16 -3.81
CA ASN A 63 3.16 17.09 -3.61
C ASN A 63 3.34 18.04 -4.82
N GLN A 64 2.23 18.40 -5.44
CA GLN A 64 2.16 19.28 -6.59
C GLN A 64 1.12 20.37 -6.31
N MET A 65 1.60 21.52 -5.85
CA MET A 65 0.70 22.65 -5.60
C MET A 65 -0.10 22.97 -6.87
N THR A 66 -1.39 23.20 -6.69
CA THR A 66 -2.34 23.46 -7.78
C THR A 66 -3.22 24.64 -7.40
N ALA A 67 -3.42 25.58 -8.31
CA ALA A 67 -4.42 26.66 -8.14
C ALA A 67 -5.83 26.08 -8.30
N ARG A 68 -6.72 26.38 -7.34
CA ARG A 68 -8.11 25.91 -7.33
C ARG A 68 -9.12 27.04 -7.41
N ALA A 69 -8.77 28.19 -6.88
CA ALA A 69 -9.66 29.35 -6.82
C ALA A 69 -8.90 30.66 -7.03
N LEU A 70 -9.54 31.61 -7.67
CA LEU A 70 -9.06 32.98 -7.81
C LEU A 70 -10.13 33.94 -7.32
N TRP A 71 -9.71 35.04 -6.75
CA TRP A 71 -10.60 36.17 -6.50
C TRP A 71 -9.99 37.41 -7.15
N PHE A 72 -10.69 37.97 -8.13
CA PHE A 72 -10.25 39.12 -8.92
C PHE A 72 -11.40 40.06 -9.22
N ARG A 73 -11.19 41.36 -9.06
CA ARG A 73 -12.20 42.40 -9.25
C ARG A 73 -13.50 42.17 -8.48
N GLY A 74 -13.40 41.60 -7.27
CA GLY A 74 -14.55 41.29 -6.44
C GLY A 74 -15.34 40.04 -6.83
N ARG A 75 -14.84 39.23 -7.75
CA ARG A 75 -15.49 38.01 -8.27
C ARG A 75 -14.63 36.76 -8.03
N GLU A 76 -15.31 35.64 -7.84
CA GLU A 76 -14.67 34.33 -7.69
C GLU A 76 -14.58 33.56 -9.00
N TYR A 77 -13.49 32.84 -9.17
CA TYR A 77 -13.24 31.96 -10.29
C TYR A 77 -12.73 30.62 -9.79
N GLN A 78 -13.14 29.54 -10.45
CA GLN A 78 -12.71 28.19 -10.13
C GLN A 78 -11.73 27.68 -11.19
N VAL A 79 -10.70 26.98 -10.77
CA VAL A 79 -9.66 26.42 -11.65
C VAL A 79 -9.74 24.90 -11.60
N SER A 80 -9.89 24.28 -12.78
CA SER A 80 -9.87 22.83 -12.96
C SER A 80 -8.51 22.32 -13.43
N GLY A 81 -8.31 20.99 -13.36
CA GLY A 81 -7.07 20.31 -13.72
C GLY A 81 -6.06 20.28 -12.59
N GLU A 82 -5.19 19.27 -12.58
CA GLU A 82 -4.25 18.96 -11.51
C GLU A 82 -2.81 18.88 -12.01
N GLY A 83 -1.86 19.09 -11.09
CA GLY A 83 -0.43 18.98 -11.37
C GLY A 83 0.12 20.07 -12.28
N TYR A 84 1.29 19.78 -12.88
CA TYR A 84 2.03 20.74 -13.69
C TYR A 84 1.73 20.63 -15.19
N GLN A 85 0.60 20.04 -15.56
CA GLN A 85 0.11 20.03 -16.94
C GLN A 85 -0.86 21.19 -17.16
N SER A 86 -0.77 21.85 -18.34
CA SER A 86 -1.64 22.97 -18.70
C SER A 86 -3.09 22.57 -19.04
N GLN A 87 -3.45 21.30 -18.83
CA GLN A 87 -4.82 20.80 -19.01
C GLN A 87 -5.74 21.34 -17.93
N GLY A 88 -6.92 21.81 -18.34
CA GLY A 88 -7.91 22.39 -17.45
C GLY A 88 -8.39 23.74 -17.95
N SER A 89 -9.29 24.36 -17.19
CA SER A 89 -9.91 25.64 -17.54
C SER A 89 -10.10 26.52 -16.30
N ILE A 90 -10.19 27.82 -16.52
CA ILE A 90 -10.60 28.77 -15.51
C ILE A 90 -12.05 29.12 -15.80
N ASN A 91 -12.93 28.93 -14.84
CA ASN A 91 -14.37 29.07 -15.01
C ASN A 91 -14.93 30.12 -14.04
N ARG A 92 -15.93 30.87 -14.51
CA ARG A 92 -16.75 31.73 -13.67
C ARG A 92 -18.20 31.28 -13.78
N ALA A 93 -18.81 30.96 -12.64
CA ALA A 93 -20.19 30.44 -12.57
C ALA A 93 -20.46 29.26 -13.55
N GLY A 94 -19.47 28.37 -13.73
CA GLY A 94 -19.58 27.21 -14.61
C GLY A 94 -19.30 27.47 -16.10
N GLN A 95 -19.01 28.71 -16.49
CA GLN A 95 -18.66 29.04 -17.89
C GLN A 95 -17.15 29.30 -18.02
N PRO A 96 -16.48 28.70 -19.03
CA PRO A 96 -15.07 28.97 -19.27
C PRO A 96 -14.86 30.43 -19.70
N LEU A 97 -13.76 31.03 -19.23
CA LEU A 97 -13.40 32.41 -19.51
C LEU A 97 -12.63 32.54 -20.80
N GLY A 98 -12.76 33.73 -21.45
CA GLY A 98 -11.90 34.15 -22.56
C GLY A 98 -10.47 34.46 -22.08
N ALA A 99 -9.48 34.23 -22.95
CA ALA A 99 -8.06 34.27 -22.60
C ALA A 99 -7.54 35.60 -22.01
N SER A 100 -8.21 36.74 -22.22
CA SER A 100 -7.68 38.07 -21.85
C SER A 100 -8.30 38.66 -20.56
N GLU A 101 -9.35 38.08 -19.99
CA GLU A 101 -10.05 38.68 -18.84
C GLU A 101 -9.21 38.68 -17.55
N LEU A 102 -8.27 37.77 -17.42
CA LEU A 102 -7.44 37.58 -16.23
C LEU A 102 -5.98 38.01 -16.41
N ASP A 103 -5.58 38.50 -17.56
CA ASP A 103 -4.19 38.85 -17.87
C ASP A 103 -3.59 39.79 -16.81
N GLU A 104 -4.35 40.76 -16.36
CA GLU A 104 -3.93 41.74 -15.36
C GLU A 104 -3.57 41.07 -14.00
N LEU A 105 -4.27 40.00 -13.61
CA LEU A 105 -3.98 39.22 -12.40
C LEU A 105 -2.86 38.20 -12.62
N LEU A 106 -2.83 37.55 -13.79
CA LEU A 106 -1.98 36.39 -14.03
C LEU A 106 -0.57 36.77 -14.54
N LEU A 107 -0.44 37.91 -15.22
CA LEU A 107 0.86 38.40 -15.68
C LEU A 107 1.87 38.62 -14.55
N PRO A 108 1.51 39.24 -13.41
CA PRO A 108 2.37 39.30 -12.24
C PRO A 108 2.82 37.93 -11.71
N LEU A 109 1.96 36.91 -11.75
CA LEU A 109 2.29 35.56 -11.31
C LEU A 109 3.31 34.87 -12.22
N LEU A 110 3.25 35.18 -13.52
CA LEU A 110 4.16 34.69 -14.53
C LEU A 110 5.54 35.34 -14.41
N LEU A 111 5.58 36.66 -14.19
CA LEU A 111 6.82 37.45 -14.21
C LEU A 111 7.52 37.51 -12.86
N CYS A 112 6.76 37.60 -11.75
CA CYS A 112 7.30 37.52 -10.39
C CYS A 112 7.44 36.03 -9.99
N ASN A 113 8.36 35.30 -10.67
CA ASN A 113 8.48 33.86 -10.56
C ASN A 113 9.88 33.40 -11.00
N ASP A 114 10.49 32.46 -10.27
CA ASP A 114 11.82 31.90 -10.55
C ASP A 114 11.76 30.43 -11.00
N ALA A 115 10.59 29.79 -10.86
CA ALA A 115 10.39 28.42 -11.29
C ALA A 115 10.30 28.30 -12.83
N ARG A 116 10.52 27.07 -13.31
CA ARG A 116 10.34 26.69 -14.71
C ARG A 116 9.59 25.35 -14.78
N VAL A 117 8.65 25.25 -15.70
CA VAL A 117 7.95 24.00 -16.01
C VAL A 117 8.30 23.59 -17.42
N ALA A 118 8.91 22.42 -17.59
CA ALA A 118 9.29 21.86 -18.88
C ALA A 118 8.84 20.40 -18.96
N ALA A 119 8.11 20.05 -20.02
CA ALA A 119 7.58 18.69 -20.25
C ALA A 119 6.78 18.09 -19.06
N GLY A 120 6.13 18.94 -18.26
CA GLY A 120 5.37 18.52 -17.07
C GLY A 120 6.20 18.31 -15.81
N GLU A 121 7.51 18.60 -15.86
CA GLU A 121 8.39 18.59 -14.70
C GLU A 121 8.66 20.02 -14.21
N LEU A 122 8.66 20.20 -12.90
CA LEU A 122 8.94 21.47 -12.25
C LEU A 122 10.42 21.55 -11.83
N ILE A 123 11.03 22.69 -12.13
CA ILE A 123 12.33 23.11 -11.58
C ILE A 123 12.07 24.39 -10.78
N GLY A 124 12.15 24.32 -9.46
CA GLY A 124 11.90 25.44 -8.54
C GLY A 124 10.87 25.12 -7.46
N ASP A 125 10.32 26.16 -6.83
CA ASP A 125 9.32 26.04 -5.77
C ASP A 125 7.95 25.53 -6.29
N PRO A 126 7.30 24.57 -5.60
CA PRO A 126 5.99 24.04 -6.01
C PRO A 126 4.88 25.10 -6.10
N THR A 127 4.88 26.10 -5.23
CA THR A 127 3.93 27.19 -5.25
C THR A 127 4.09 28.01 -6.52
N GLU A 128 5.32 28.33 -6.89
CA GLU A 128 5.65 29.05 -8.10
C GLU A 128 5.28 28.26 -9.36
N GLY A 129 5.55 26.94 -9.37
CA GLY A 129 5.13 26.05 -10.44
C GLY A 129 3.62 26.10 -10.69
N ALA A 130 2.82 26.07 -9.61
CA ALA A 130 1.36 26.18 -9.71
C ALA A 130 0.90 27.51 -10.37
N LEU A 131 1.60 28.61 -10.09
CA LEU A 131 1.28 29.93 -10.66
C LEU A 131 1.63 30.00 -12.16
N LEU A 132 2.74 29.36 -12.58
CA LEU A 132 3.08 29.25 -14.01
C LEU A 132 2.05 28.43 -14.78
N VAL A 133 1.63 27.29 -14.21
CA VAL A 133 0.60 26.44 -14.82
C VAL A 133 -0.75 27.16 -14.90
N LEU A 134 -1.10 27.95 -13.88
CA LEU A 134 -2.29 28.78 -13.88
C LEU A 134 -2.26 29.80 -15.04
N ALA A 135 -1.14 30.49 -15.22
CA ALA A 135 -0.97 31.44 -16.32
C ALA A 135 -1.03 30.74 -17.70
N ALA A 136 -0.42 29.55 -17.81
CA ALA A 136 -0.47 28.74 -19.04
C ALA A 136 -1.89 28.25 -19.38
N LYS A 137 -2.73 27.91 -18.39
CA LYS A 137 -4.16 27.58 -18.58
C LYS A 137 -4.97 28.74 -19.15
N ALA A 138 -4.56 29.98 -18.88
CA ALA A 138 -5.14 31.18 -19.47
C ALA A 138 -4.54 31.56 -20.85
N GLY A 139 -3.57 30.78 -21.33
CA GLY A 139 -2.94 31.00 -22.64
C GLY A 139 -1.80 32.05 -22.65
N LEU A 140 -1.28 32.42 -21.45
CA LEU A 140 -0.14 33.36 -21.38
C LEU A 140 1.18 32.63 -21.71
N ASP A 141 1.94 33.16 -22.67
CA ASP A 141 3.27 32.66 -23.01
C ASP A 141 4.35 33.38 -22.19
N GLY A 142 5.01 32.64 -21.31
CA GLY A 142 6.04 33.16 -20.42
C GLY A 142 7.25 33.75 -21.17
N ALA A 143 7.71 33.11 -22.23
CA ALA A 143 8.87 33.57 -22.99
C ALA A 143 8.60 34.89 -23.70
N GLN A 144 7.41 35.04 -24.29
CA GLN A 144 6.98 36.27 -24.95
C GLN A 144 6.91 37.44 -23.96
N TRP A 145 6.29 37.23 -22.78
CA TRP A 145 6.14 38.29 -21.79
C TRP A 145 7.44 38.65 -21.07
N GLN A 146 8.33 37.72 -20.81
CA GLN A 146 9.67 37.99 -20.23
C GLN A 146 10.52 38.83 -21.22
N THR A 147 10.36 38.61 -22.52
CA THR A 147 11.04 39.44 -23.53
C THR A 147 10.45 40.85 -23.61
N ARG A 148 9.12 40.98 -23.50
CA ARG A 148 8.42 42.29 -23.57
C ARG A 148 8.60 43.12 -22.30
N LEU A 149 8.64 42.50 -21.14
CA LEU A 149 8.80 43.12 -19.82
C LEU A 149 10.01 42.54 -19.11
N PRO A 150 11.26 42.89 -19.52
CA PRO A 150 12.46 42.32 -18.93
C PRO A 150 12.60 42.72 -17.45
N ARG A 151 13.03 41.78 -16.61
CA ARG A 151 13.29 41.99 -15.17
C ARG A 151 14.50 42.89 -15.00
N LEU A 152 14.35 43.94 -14.19
CA LEU A 152 15.40 44.90 -13.84
C LEU A 152 16.01 44.63 -12.49
N ALA A 153 15.16 44.28 -11.50
CA ALA A 153 15.57 44.01 -10.12
C ALA A 153 14.57 43.10 -9.44
N GLU A 154 14.95 42.52 -8.32
CA GLU A 154 14.11 41.63 -7.53
C GLU A 154 14.37 41.72 -6.02
N ILE A 155 13.36 41.37 -5.25
CA ILE A 155 13.47 40.95 -3.84
C ILE A 155 13.04 39.48 -3.86
N PRO A 156 13.99 38.53 -3.66
CA PRO A 156 13.65 37.12 -3.64
C PRO A 156 12.72 36.80 -2.44
N PHE A 157 11.99 35.66 -2.54
CA PHE A 157 11.14 35.23 -1.45
C PHE A 157 11.97 34.91 -0.21
N ASP A 158 11.54 35.44 0.94
CA ASP A 158 12.08 35.12 2.25
C ASP A 158 10.93 34.81 3.20
N SER A 159 11.07 33.76 4.00
CA SER A 159 10.06 33.34 4.99
C SER A 159 9.82 34.37 6.12
N ALA A 160 10.80 35.22 6.42
CA ALA A 160 10.67 36.29 7.38
C ALA A 160 9.81 37.45 6.84
N HIS A 161 9.96 37.77 5.55
CA HIS A 161 9.21 38.83 4.88
C HIS A 161 7.92 38.35 4.24
N LYS A 162 7.80 37.05 3.94
CA LYS A 162 6.62 36.36 3.38
C LYS A 162 6.10 36.95 2.05
N PHE A 163 6.94 37.59 1.27
CA PHE A 163 6.61 38.07 -0.08
C PHE A 163 7.84 38.00 -1.00
N MET A 164 7.58 38.02 -2.29
CA MET A 164 8.55 38.21 -3.36
C MET A 164 8.14 39.44 -4.17
N ALA A 165 9.10 40.19 -4.71
CA ALA A 165 8.85 41.32 -5.59
C ALA A 165 9.81 41.29 -6.79
N THR A 166 9.32 41.69 -7.96
CA THR A 166 10.14 41.86 -9.16
C THR A 166 9.79 43.14 -9.88
N LEU A 167 10.83 43.87 -10.33
CA LEU A 167 10.70 45.10 -11.09
C LEU A 167 10.97 44.82 -12.58
N HIS A 168 10.08 45.28 -13.43
CA HIS A 168 10.12 45.04 -14.89
C HIS A 168 10.10 46.35 -15.66
N ARG A 169 10.86 46.41 -16.77
CA ARG A 169 10.80 47.54 -17.66
C ARG A 169 9.52 47.53 -18.47
N ALA A 170 8.80 48.64 -18.55
CA ALA A 170 7.63 48.86 -19.40
C ALA A 170 7.88 50.05 -20.32
N ASP A 171 7.04 50.21 -21.34
CA ASP A 171 7.20 51.23 -22.36
C ASP A 171 7.16 52.68 -21.79
N ASP A 172 6.40 52.88 -20.70
CA ASP A 172 6.15 54.18 -20.04
C ASP A 172 6.72 54.24 -18.60
N GLY A 173 7.72 53.43 -18.29
CA GLY A 173 8.31 53.41 -16.95
C GLY A 173 8.68 52.00 -16.47
N ALA A 174 8.39 51.68 -15.21
CA ALA A 174 8.63 50.36 -14.65
C ALA A 174 7.38 49.84 -13.93
N LEU A 175 7.23 48.52 -13.96
CA LEU A 175 6.17 47.79 -13.26
C LEU A 175 6.79 46.96 -12.14
N LEU A 176 6.38 47.22 -10.90
CA LEU A 176 6.70 46.46 -9.73
C LEU A 176 5.58 45.47 -9.45
N TYR A 177 5.86 44.19 -9.47
CA TYR A 177 4.95 43.11 -9.14
C TYR A 177 5.32 42.45 -7.82
N LEU A 178 4.31 42.15 -7.00
CA LEU A 178 4.49 41.46 -5.72
C LEU A 178 3.50 40.29 -5.61
N LYS A 179 3.99 39.21 -5.04
CA LYS A 179 3.15 38.10 -4.56
C LYS A 179 3.57 37.71 -3.13
N GLY A 180 2.61 37.38 -2.29
CA GLY A 180 2.93 37.01 -0.90
C GLY A 180 1.72 36.75 -0.04
N ALA A 181 1.93 36.58 1.27
CA ALA A 181 0.87 36.34 2.22
C ALA A 181 -0.08 37.55 2.32
N PRO A 182 -1.40 37.34 2.34
CA PRO A 182 -2.39 38.42 2.38
C PRO A 182 -2.23 39.35 3.60
N ASP A 183 -1.85 38.81 4.77
CA ASP A 183 -1.58 39.55 6.01
C ASP A 183 -0.40 40.52 5.87
N VAL A 184 0.53 40.24 4.97
CA VAL A 184 1.72 41.06 4.71
C VAL A 184 1.50 42.05 3.56
N LEU A 185 0.81 41.64 2.49
CA LEU A 185 0.59 42.49 1.31
C LEU A 185 -0.55 43.50 1.52
N LEU A 186 -1.64 43.14 2.16
CA LEU A 186 -2.81 44.00 2.35
C LEU A 186 -2.51 45.31 3.07
N PRO A 187 -1.67 45.36 4.13
CA PRO A 187 -1.26 46.63 4.75
C PRO A 187 -0.42 47.54 3.83
N ARG A 188 0.27 46.96 2.83
CA ARG A 188 1.10 47.71 1.86
C ARG A 188 0.30 48.25 0.69
N CYS A 189 -0.98 47.85 0.55
CA CYS A 189 -1.86 48.27 -0.52
C CYS A 189 -2.66 49.50 -0.09
N SER A 190 -2.71 50.50 -0.97
CA SER A 190 -3.56 51.72 -0.83
C SER A 190 -4.74 51.73 -1.81
N GLN A 191 -4.71 50.89 -2.83
CA GLN A 191 -5.69 50.82 -3.90
C GLN A 191 -6.05 49.36 -4.21
N ILE A 192 -7.20 49.17 -4.87
CA ILE A 192 -7.66 47.86 -5.35
C ILE A 192 -8.22 48.00 -6.76
N VAL A 193 -7.94 46.99 -7.58
CA VAL A 193 -8.47 46.90 -8.95
C VAL A 193 -9.86 46.28 -8.91
N THR A 194 -10.83 46.96 -9.53
CA THR A 194 -12.23 46.54 -9.62
C THR A 194 -12.71 46.59 -11.08
N ASP A 195 -13.92 46.13 -11.36
CA ASP A 195 -14.54 46.21 -12.67
C ASP A 195 -14.73 47.67 -13.15
N THR A 196 -14.86 48.62 -12.22
CA THR A 196 -15.03 50.05 -12.53
C THR A 196 -13.71 50.81 -12.58
N GLY A 197 -12.58 50.12 -12.43
CA GLY A 197 -11.25 50.71 -12.40
C GLY A 197 -10.54 50.55 -11.06
N VAL A 198 -9.47 51.34 -10.88
CA VAL A 198 -8.70 51.36 -9.62
C VAL A 198 -9.38 52.26 -8.62
N LEU A 199 -9.73 51.74 -7.45
CA LEU A 199 -10.38 52.44 -6.35
C LEU A 199 -9.47 52.49 -5.11
N PRO A 200 -9.67 53.47 -4.21
CA PRO A 200 -9.03 53.44 -2.90
C PRO A 200 -9.39 52.16 -2.14
N LEU A 201 -8.43 51.54 -1.48
CA LEU A 201 -8.64 50.40 -0.61
C LEU A 201 -9.12 50.87 0.77
N ASP A 202 -10.39 51.24 0.85
CA ASP A 202 -11.05 51.68 2.08
C ASP A 202 -11.33 50.51 3.05
N GLN A 203 -11.92 50.82 4.20
CA GLN A 203 -12.20 49.83 5.24
C GLN A 203 -13.17 48.72 4.74
N ALA A 204 -14.16 49.07 3.94
CA ALA A 204 -15.15 48.13 3.41
C ALA A 204 -14.51 47.12 2.45
N TRP A 205 -13.63 47.59 1.57
CA TRP A 205 -12.85 46.69 0.69
C TRP A 205 -11.88 45.84 1.47
N ARG A 206 -11.19 46.35 2.50
CA ARG A 206 -10.30 45.58 3.39
C ARG A 206 -11.05 44.45 4.05
N GLU A 207 -12.19 44.69 4.63
CA GLU A 207 -13.05 43.70 5.27
C GLU A 207 -13.51 42.64 4.26
N ARG A 208 -13.89 43.04 3.05
CA ARG A 208 -14.27 42.11 1.97
C ARG A 208 -13.12 41.20 1.53
N VAL A 209 -11.92 41.75 1.38
CA VAL A 209 -10.72 40.97 1.05
C VAL A 209 -10.39 39.98 2.17
N LEU A 210 -10.46 40.41 3.44
CA LEU A 210 -10.20 39.53 4.58
C LEU A 210 -11.25 38.43 4.71
N GLN A 211 -12.52 38.75 4.48
CA GLN A 211 -13.60 37.77 4.44
C GLN A 211 -13.35 36.72 3.34
N GLN A 212 -12.98 37.15 2.14
CA GLN A 212 -12.69 36.27 1.05
C GLN A 212 -11.46 35.38 1.33
N ASN A 213 -10.41 35.98 1.90
CA ASN A 213 -9.25 35.21 2.37
C ASN A 213 -9.67 34.13 3.38
N GLY A 214 -10.53 34.47 4.33
CA GLY A 214 -11.08 33.51 5.31
C GLY A 214 -11.90 32.39 4.65
N GLN A 215 -12.70 32.71 3.64
CA GLN A 215 -13.49 31.71 2.90
C GLN A 215 -12.60 30.74 2.11
N LEU A 216 -11.58 31.25 1.43
CA LEU A 216 -10.60 30.41 0.72
C LEU A 216 -9.78 29.55 1.70
N ALA A 217 -9.36 30.12 2.82
CA ALA A 217 -8.65 29.38 3.86
C ALA A 217 -9.51 28.29 4.52
N ALA A 218 -10.83 28.54 4.69
CA ALA A 218 -11.78 27.54 5.19
C ALA A 218 -11.96 26.34 4.24
N GLN A 219 -11.67 26.52 2.94
CA GLN A 219 -11.59 25.44 1.95
C GLN A 219 -10.23 24.74 1.91
N ALA A 220 -9.39 24.94 2.93
CA ALA A 220 -8.02 24.44 3.02
C ALA A 220 -7.07 24.98 1.95
N LEU A 221 -7.41 26.09 1.31
CA LEU A 221 -6.54 26.70 0.32
C LEU A 221 -5.46 27.56 0.99
N ARG A 222 -4.23 27.41 0.55
CA ARG A 222 -3.16 28.36 0.85
C ARG A 222 -3.37 29.60 -0.01
N VAL A 223 -3.63 30.74 0.62
CA VAL A 223 -3.95 31.96 -0.10
C VAL A 223 -2.70 32.82 -0.30
N LEU A 224 -2.50 33.27 -1.56
CA LEU A 224 -1.53 34.30 -1.93
C LEU A 224 -2.28 35.54 -2.40
N ALA A 225 -1.83 36.72 -1.97
CA ALA A 225 -2.23 38.00 -2.53
C ALA A 225 -1.25 38.40 -3.65
N VAL A 226 -1.79 39.12 -4.63
CA VAL A 226 -1.04 39.65 -5.77
C VAL A 226 -1.28 41.15 -5.85
N ALA A 227 -0.20 41.91 -6.00
CA ALA A 227 -0.27 43.36 -6.09
C ALA A 227 0.72 43.90 -7.11
N ARG A 228 0.49 45.11 -7.56
CA ARG A 228 1.40 45.83 -8.46
C ARG A 228 1.54 47.32 -8.08
N ARG A 229 2.57 47.95 -8.63
CA ARG A 229 2.70 49.40 -8.64
C ARG A 229 3.42 49.85 -9.91
N ARG A 230 2.98 50.96 -10.50
CA ARG A 230 3.69 51.64 -11.57
C ARG A 230 4.69 52.63 -10.98
N LEU A 231 5.90 52.61 -11.51
CA LEU A 231 6.99 53.47 -11.08
C LEU A 231 7.62 54.17 -12.28
N PRO A 232 8.19 55.37 -12.13
CA PRO A 232 9.10 55.91 -13.13
C PRO A 232 10.29 54.96 -13.28
N LEU A 233 11.01 55.00 -14.40
CA LEU A 233 12.23 54.19 -14.55
C LEU A 233 13.20 54.52 -13.42
N PRO A 234 13.66 53.55 -12.65
CA PRO A 234 14.55 53.79 -11.54
C PRO A 234 15.91 54.25 -12.02
N GLY A 235 16.44 55.29 -11.42
CA GLY A 235 17.84 55.73 -11.63
C GLY A 235 18.86 54.81 -10.96
N ASP A 236 18.45 54.08 -9.91
CA ASP A 236 19.30 53.16 -9.16
C ASP A 236 18.43 52.09 -8.44
N SER A 237 18.87 50.83 -8.38
CA SER A 237 18.10 49.71 -7.82
C SER A 237 18.10 49.69 -6.26
N ALA A 238 18.73 50.62 -5.62
CA ALA A 238 19.01 50.59 -4.17
C ALA A 238 17.78 50.86 -3.24
N GLY A 239 16.57 51.06 -3.77
CA GLY A 239 15.39 51.41 -2.98
C GLY A 239 14.15 50.51 -3.16
N LEU A 240 14.26 49.34 -3.79
CA LEU A 240 13.10 48.51 -4.15
C LEU A 240 12.20 48.10 -2.96
N ALA A 241 12.81 47.87 -1.79
CA ALA A 241 12.06 47.52 -0.57
C ALA A 241 11.19 48.71 -0.05
N GLN A 242 11.63 49.95 -0.28
CA GLN A 242 10.86 51.14 0.07
C GLN A 242 9.73 51.39 -0.90
N GLU A 243 9.91 51.02 -2.18
CA GLU A 243 8.89 51.13 -3.22
C GLU A 243 7.77 50.07 -3.10
N ALA A 244 8.00 48.99 -2.29
CA ALA A 244 7.02 47.96 -2.01
C ALA A 244 5.91 48.44 -1.04
N GLN A 245 5.42 49.65 -1.24
CA GLN A 245 4.34 50.31 -0.52
C GLN A 245 3.39 51.01 -1.53
N GLN A 246 2.23 51.44 -1.06
CA GLN A 246 1.22 52.12 -1.89
C GLN A 246 0.84 51.30 -3.14
N LEU A 247 0.64 50.01 -2.93
CA LEU A 247 0.39 49.04 -4.01
C LEU A 247 -1.09 49.07 -4.42
N GLU A 248 -1.34 48.63 -5.65
CA GLU A 248 -2.67 48.25 -6.15
C GLU A 248 -2.87 46.74 -5.91
N LEU A 249 -3.81 46.37 -5.04
CA LEU A 249 -4.20 44.96 -4.86
C LEU A 249 -4.93 44.49 -6.11
N LEU A 250 -4.43 43.42 -6.72
CA LEU A 250 -5.07 42.79 -7.88
C LEU A 250 -6.07 41.73 -7.44
N GLY A 251 -5.65 40.79 -6.60
CA GLY A 251 -6.53 39.71 -6.17
C GLY A 251 -5.87 38.70 -5.24
N LEU A 252 -6.59 37.60 -5.04
CA LEU A 252 -6.16 36.46 -4.23
C LEU A 252 -6.15 35.19 -5.06
N ILE A 253 -5.19 34.31 -4.78
CA ILE A 253 -5.03 33.00 -5.42
C ILE A 253 -5.09 31.95 -4.31
N GLY A 254 -6.01 30.99 -4.43
CA GLY A 254 -6.12 29.82 -3.56
C GLY A 254 -5.42 28.61 -4.15
N LEU A 255 -4.43 28.09 -3.46
CA LEU A 255 -3.58 26.97 -3.85
C LEU A 255 -3.77 25.79 -2.89
N ILE A 256 -3.71 24.56 -3.39
CA ILE A 256 -3.76 23.35 -2.58
C ILE A 256 -2.80 22.31 -3.17
N ASP A 257 -2.26 21.45 -2.30
CA ASP A 257 -1.66 20.20 -2.71
C ASP A 257 -2.77 19.12 -2.72
N PRO A 258 -3.28 18.73 -3.92
CA PRO A 258 -4.46 17.90 -4.00
C PRO A 258 -4.20 16.46 -3.54
N PRO A 259 -5.22 15.78 -2.95
CA PRO A 259 -5.12 14.37 -2.65
C PRO A 259 -4.88 13.55 -3.93
N ARG A 260 -4.12 12.45 -3.80
CA ARG A 260 -3.98 11.50 -4.90
C ARG A 260 -5.32 10.84 -5.20
N PRO A 261 -5.72 10.68 -6.48
CA PRO A 261 -7.00 10.06 -6.84
C PRO A 261 -7.18 8.65 -6.25
N GLU A 262 -6.08 7.87 -6.19
CA GLU A 262 -6.08 6.50 -5.68
C GLU A 262 -6.15 6.43 -4.15
N ALA A 263 -5.74 7.47 -3.43
CA ALA A 263 -5.64 7.46 -1.97
C ALA A 263 -7.00 7.25 -1.30
N ARG A 264 -8.06 7.89 -1.81
CA ARG A 264 -9.41 7.71 -1.29
C ARG A 264 -9.90 6.27 -1.37
N THR A 265 -9.70 5.63 -2.53
CA THR A 265 -10.07 4.22 -2.73
C THR A 265 -9.24 3.29 -1.84
N ALA A 266 -7.94 3.56 -1.73
CA ALA A 266 -7.03 2.79 -0.88
C ALA A 266 -7.39 2.91 0.61
N ILE A 267 -7.78 4.10 1.08
CA ILE A 267 -8.26 4.31 2.46
C ILE A 267 -9.56 3.55 2.71
N ALA A 268 -10.52 3.60 1.78
CA ALA A 268 -11.75 2.83 1.89
C ALA A 268 -11.48 1.32 1.95
N GLU A 269 -10.51 0.83 1.21
CA GLU A 269 -10.07 -0.57 1.27
C GLU A 269 -9.41 -0.90 2.63
N CYS A 270 -8.60 0.00 3.19
CA CYS A 270 -8.06 -0.16 4.54
C CYS A 270 -9.18 -0.32 5.58
N HIS A 271 -10.20 0.54 5.55
CA HIS A 271 -11.34 0.46 6.46
C HIS A 271 -12.10 -0.87 6.31
N SER A 272 -12.32 -1.33 5.07
CA SER A 272 -12.93 -2.64 4.79
C SER A 272 -12.10 -3.79 5.34
N ALA A 273 -10.78 -3.61 5.37
CA ALA A 273 -9.82 -4.58 5.88
C ALA A 273 -9.60 -4.50 7.41
N GLY A 274 -10.36 -3.64 8.11
CA GLY A 274 -10.22 -3.40 9.55
C GLY A 274 -8.92 -2.69 9.92
N ILE A 275 -8.34 -1.92 9.00
CA ILE A 275 -7.12 -1.13 9.21
C ILE A 275 -7.51 0.33 9.40
N CYS A 276 -7.10 0.92 10.50
CA CYS A 276 -7.29 2.33 10.79
C CYS A 276 -6.23 3.16 10.08
N VAL A 277 -6.63 4.19 9.32
CA VAL A 277 -5.70 5.14 8.72
C VAL A 277 -5.71 6.43 9.51
N LYS A 278 -4.54 6.94 9.84
CA LYS A 278 -4.35 8.21 10.56
C LYS A 278 -3.46 9.13 9.73
N MET A 279 -3.93 10.35 9.52
CA MET A 279 -3.14 11.39 8.85
C MET A 279 -2.29 12.14 9.88
N ILE A 280 -1.01 12.31 9.57
CA ILE A 280 -0.06 13.05 10.39
C ILE A 280 0.57 14.14 9.51
N THR A 281 0.52 15.41 9.95
CA THR A 281 1.00 16.52 9.12
C THR A 281 1.50 17.70 9.95
N GLY A 282 2.42 18.47 9.38
CA GLY A 282 2.83 19.78 9.90
C GLY A 282 1.83 20.91 9.59
N ASP A 283 0.81 20.64 8.76
CA ASP A 283 -0.17 21.64 8.33
C ASP A 283 -1.08 22.13 9.46
N HIS A 284 -1.76 23.25 9.19
CA HIS A 284 -2.79 23.79 10.06
C HIS A 284 -3.97 22.80 10.22
N PRO A 285 -4.57 22.67 11.42
CA PRO A 285 -5.69 21.75 11.67
C PRO A 285 -6.84 21.85 10.66
N ALA A 286 -7.24 23.06 10.28
CA ALA A 286 -8.32 23.27 9.31
C ALA A 286 -7.98 22.70 7.92
N THR A 287 -6.77 22.92 7.44
CA THR A 287 -6.28 22.38 6.16
C THR A 287 -6.20 20.86 6.20
N ALA A 288 -5.66 20.31 7.29
CA ALA A 288 -5.55 18.86 7.47
C ALA A 288 -6.92 18.18 7.52
N LEU A 289 -7.89 18.81 8.22
CA LEU A 289 -9.26 18.28 8.32
C LEU A 289 -9.98 18.26 6.97
N ALA A 290 -9.86 19.33 6.17
CA ALA A 290 -10.52 19.39 4.86
C ALA A 290 -9.98 18.32 3.90
N ILE A 291 -8.65 18.11 3.86
CA ILE A 291 -8.05 17.05 3.06
C ILE A 291 -8.46 15.67 3.59
N ALA A 292 -8.51 15.48 4.91
CA ALA A 292 -8.96 14.24 5.51
C ALA A 292 -10.41 13.90 5.12
N GLN A 293 -11.31 14.89 5.14
CA GLN A 293 -12.71 14.74 4.71
C GLN A 293 -12.81 14.34 3.23
N GLU A 294 -12.04 14.98 2.37
CA GLU A 294 -11.97 14.63 0.94
C GLU A 294 -11.49 13.19 0.71
N LEU A 295 -10.55 12.74 1.53
CA LEU A 295 -10.03 11.35 1.52
C LEU A 295 -10.97 10.34 2.19
N GLY A 296 -12.05 10.78 2.84
CA GLY A 296 -12.97 9.91 3.57
C GLY A 296 -12.46 9.45 4.95
N LEU A 297 -11.50 10.18 5.52
CA LEU A 297 -11.04 9.98 6.90
C LEU A 297 -12.01 10.71 7.85
N ALA A 298 -12.91 9.96 8.47
CA ALA A 298 -13.82 10.48 9.48
C ALA A 298 -13.16 10.45 10.86
N GLY A 299 -13.25 11.55 11.62
CA GLY A 299 -12.74 11.62 12.98
C GLY A 299 -12.38 13.04 13.42
N THR A 300 -11.84 13.14 14.62
CA THR A 300 -11.40 14.41 15.23
C THR A 300 -9.97 14.74 14.84
N VAL A 301 -9.62 16.02 15.03
CA VAL A 301 -8.26 16.53 14.85
C VAL A 301 -7.65 16.81 16.21
N LEU A 302 -6.39 16.46 16.39
CA LEU A 302 -5.56 16.82 17.55
C LEU A 302 -4.34 17.60 17.04
N SER A 303 -4.03 18.72 17.71
CA SER A 303 -2.84 19.52 17.36
C SER A 303 -1.61 19.09 18.13
N GLY A 304 -0.40 19.47 17.66
CA GLY A 304 0.84 19.25 18.39
C GLY A 304 0.83 19.85 19.80
N SER A 305 0.27 21.06 19.97
CA SER A 305 0.10 21.69 21.29
C SER A 305 -0.80 20.91 22.23
N ASP A 306 -1.84 20.26 21.70
CA ASP A 306 -2.69 19.38 22.50
C ASP A 306 -1.92 18.12 22.92
N ILE A 307 -1.10 17.54 22.02
CA ILE A 307 -0.25 16.39 22.32
C ILE A 307 0.75 16.71 23.44
N ASP A 308 1.34 17.91 23.44
CA ASP A 308 2.29 18.34 24.46
C ASP A 308 1.63 18.47 25.85
N ALA A 309 0.37 18.89 25.89
CA ALA A 309 -0.39 19.05 27.13
C ALA A 309 -0.90 17.71 27.72
N LEU A 310 -0.94 16.63 26.93
CA LEU A 310 -1.52 15.36 27.34
C LEU A 310 -0.49 14.43 28.00
N PRO A 311 -0.84 13.80 29.14
CA PRO A 311 -0.07 12.69 29.70
C PRO A 311 -0.19 11.46 28.78
N ASP A 312 0.83 10.59 28.78
CA ASP A 312 0.92 9.45 27.85
C ASP A 312 -0.29 8.48 27.95
N ALA A 313 -0.87 8.30 29.15
CA ALA A 313 -2.05 7.46 29.34
C ALA A 313 -3.28 8.02 28.59
N GLU A 314 -3.46 9.35 28.60
CA GLU A 314 -4.56 9.99 27.90
C GLU A 314 -4.30 10.07 26.40
N LEU A 315 -3.06 10.33 25.99
CA LEU A 315 -2.66 10.27 24.59
C LEU A 315 -2.95 8.87 23.99
N ARG A 316 -2.67 7.78 24.70
CA ARG A 316 -3.02 6.42 24.27
C ARG A 316 -4.50 6.27 23.99
N ARG A 317 -5.37 6.75 24.90
CA ARG A 317 -6.82 6.67 24.74
C ARG A 317 -7.32 7.49 23.54
N LEU A 318 -6.82 8.72 23.39
CA LEU A 318 -7.23 9.62 22.31
C LEU A 318 -6.67 9.19 20.96
N ALA A 319 -5.47 8.62 20.90
CA ALA A 319 -4.86 8.12 19.68
C ALA A 319 -5.72 7.06 18.96
N GLU A 320 -6.59 6.35 19.65
CA GLU A 320 -7.57 5.42 19.04
C GLU A 320 -8.63 6.17 18.21
N GLN A 321 -9.14 7.27 18.75
CA GLN A 321 -10.31 7.99 18.23
C GLN A 321 -9.96 9.07 17.20
N VAL A 322 -8.75 9.63 17.30
CA VAL A 322 -8.29 10.73 16.46
C VAL A 322 -7.87 10.21 15.09
N ALA A 323 -8.40 10.82 14.03
CA ALA A 323 -8.04 10.48 12.65
C ALA A 323 -6.91 11.37 12.10
N VAL A 324 -6.77 12.59 12.60
CA VAL A 324 -5.85 13.61 12.06
C VAL A 324 -5.01 14.21 13.18
N PHE A 325 -3.70 14.23 12.99
CA PHE A 325 -2.75 14.91 13.87
C PHE A 325 -2.08 16.03 13.07
N ALA A 326 -2.32 17.28 13.49
CA ALA A 326 -1.92 18.48 12.77
C ALA A 326 -0.86 19.29 13.55
N ARG A 327 -0.01 20.06 12.87
CA ARG A 327 1.09 20.82 13.46
C ARG A 327 2.00 19.97 14.36
N VAL A 328 2.25 18.73 13.95
CA VAL A 328 3.07 17.80 14.72
C VAL A 328 4.55 18.00 14.46
N THR A 329 5.36 17.85 15.52
CA THR A 329 6.81 17.78 15.45
C THR A 329 7.28 16.33 15.25
N PRO A 330 8.56 16.09 14.94
CA PRO A 330 9.11 14.73 14.88
C PRO A 330 8.94 13.94 16.17
N GLU A 331 9.09 14.60 17.32
CA GLU A 331 8.91 13.99 18.65
C GLU A 331 7.47 13.53 18.85
N HIS A 332 6.48 14.31 18.39
CA HIS A 332 5.07 13.91 18.44
C HIS A 332 4.82 12.67 17.61
N LYS A 333 5.43 12.53 16.42
CA LYS A 333 5.32 11.33 15.58
C LYS A 333 5.79 10.08 16.32
N VAL A 334 6.91 10.17 17.04
CA VAL A 334 7.44 9.06 17.86
C VAL A 334 6.49 8.71 19.01
N ARG A 335 6.00 9.72 19.77
CA ARG A 335 5.05 9.50 20.88
C ARG A 335 3.76 8.84 20.40
N LEU A 336 3.22 9.26 19.25
CA LEU A 336 2.01 8.67 18.66
C LEU A 336 2.22 7.20 18.27
N VAL A 337 3.32 6.89 17.60
CA VAL A 337 3.66 5.50 17.25
C VAL A 337 3.78 4.64 18.51
N GLN A 338 4.47 5.14 19.55
CA GLN A 338 4.62 4.42 20.82
C GLN A 338 3.28 4.23 21.53
N ALA A 339 2.40 5.24 21.55
CA ALA A 339 1.07 5.18 22.14
C ALA A 339 0.21 4.10 21.47
N LEU A 340 0.17 4.06 20.13
CA LEU A 340 -0.59 3.07 19.37
C LEU A 340 -0.03 1.65 19.58
N ARG A 341 1.29 1.48 19.58
CA ARG A 341 1.92 0.19 19.84
C ARG A 341 1.65 -0.31 21.27
N ALA A 342 1.64 0.59 22.24
CA ALA A 342 1.30 0.25 23.63
C ALA A 342 -0.16 -0.21 23.79
N ASN A 343 -1.06 0.20 22.89
CA ASN A 343 -2.43 -0.30 22.79
C ASN A 343 -2.54 -1.66 22.06
N GLY A 344 -1.42 -2.25 21.65
CA GLY A 344 -1.39 -3.55 20.97
C GLY A 344 -1.55 -3.49 19.46
N HIS A 345 -1.50 -2.28 18.87
CA HIS A 345 -1.54 -2.13 17.41
C HIS A 345 -0.22 -2.54 16.75
N VAL A 346 -0.34 -3.05 15.53
CA VAL A 346 0.77 -3.18 14.58
C VAL A 346 0.75 -1.96 13.69
N VAL A 347 1.73 -1.08 13.88
CA VAL A 347 1.76 0.27 13.30
C VAL A 347 2.70 0.32 12.10
N ALA A 348 2.17 0.72 10.95
CA ALA A 348 2.95 1.19 9.82
C ALA A 348 3.05 2.73 9.88
N MET A 349 4.24 3.30 9.67
CA MET A 349 4.48 4.74 9.68
C MET A 349 5.19 5.16 8.39
N THR A 350 4.66 6.16 7.69
CA THR A 350 5.33 6.75 6.52
C THR A 350 6.11 8.00 6.87
N GLY A 351 7.14 8.30 6.08
CA GLY A 351 7.90 9.54 6.18
C GLY A 351 8.88 9.70 5.03
N ASP A 352 9.26 10.95 4.73
CA ASP A 352 10.19 11.32 3.67
C ASP A 352 11.38 12.15 4.16
N GLY A 353 11.20 12.92 5.25
CA GLY A 353 12.22 13.80 5.83
C GLY A 353 13.17 13.10 6.80
N VAL A 354 14.38 13.64 6.95
CA VAL A 354 15.37 13.17 7.95
C VAL A 354 14.76 13.10 9.35
N ASN A 355 13.85 14.03 9.65
CA ASN A 355 13.17 14.15 10.93
C ASN A 355 12.18 13.01 11.21
N ASP A 356 11.77 12.25 10.19
CA ASP A 356 10.85 11.11 10.32
C ASP A 356 11.56 9.81 10.69
N ALA A 357 12.87 9.72 10.49
CA ALA A 357 13.64 8.51 10.69
C ALA A 357 13.47 7.87 12.10
N PRO A 358 13.40 8.63 13.20
CA PRO A 358 13.12 8.07 14.52
C PRO A 358 11.73 7.40 14.58
N ALA A 359 10.68 8.03 14.04
CA ALA A 359 9.33 7.48 14.04
C ALA A 359 9.25 6.21 13.18
N LEU A 360 9.92 6.18 12.02
CA LEU A 360 10.02 5.00 11.15
C LEU A 360 10.69 3.81 11.86
N LYS A 361 11.74 4.07 12.65
CA LYS A 361 12.43 3.02 13.43
C LYS A 361 11.60 2.49 14.60
N HIS A 362 10.75 3.32 15.20
CA HIS A 362 9.89 2.92 16.31
C HIS A 362 8.61 2.20 15.85
N ALA A 363 8.20 2.38 14.61
CA ALA A 363 7.08 1.65 14.01
C ALA A 363 7.41 0.17 13.80
N ASP A 364 6.37 -0.68 13.77
CA ASP A 364 6.56 -2.09 13.38
C ASP A 364 6.94 -2.21 11.91
N ILE A 365 6.41 -1.30 11.06
CA ILE A 365 6.78 -1.14 9.66
C ILE A 365 7.05 0.34 9.38
N GLY A 366 8.31 0.72 9.29
CA GLY A 366 8.71 2.01 8.75
C GLY A 366 8.64 1.98 7.22
N VAL A 367 8.00 2.97 6.61
CA VAL A 367 7.79 3.11 5.16
C VAL A 367 8.41 4.43 4.69
N ALA A 368 9.44 4.36 3.87
CA ALA A 368 10.07 5.54 3.29
C ALA A 368 9.60 5.78 1.85
N MET A 369 9.55 7.05 1.48
CA MET A 369 9.35 7.46 0.10
C MET A 369 10.62 7.21 -0.73
N GLY A 370 10.47 6.73 -1.95
CA GLY A 370 11.58 6.39 -2.84
C GLY A 370 12.03 7.55 -3.70
N ILE A 371 11.08 8.44 -4.09
CA ILE A 371 11.33 9.63 -4.92
C ILE A 371 11.68 10.81 -4.03
N SER A 372 10.77 11.24 -3.14
CA SER A 372 10.94 12.39 -2.26
C SER A 372 11.79 12.09 -1.02
N GLY A 373 11.89 10.81 -0.62
CA GLY A 373 12.54 10.40 0.63
C GLY A 373 14.05 10.58 0.62
N THR A 374 14.59 11.01 1.77
CA THR A 374 16.03 11.16 2.00
C THR A 374 16.74 9.80 2.13
N ALA A 375 18.05 9.77 1.96
CA ALA A 375 18.85 8.55 2.20
C ALA A 375 18.69 8.02 3.64
N VAL A 376 18.58 8.93 4.61
CA VAL A 376 18.40 8.60 6.04
C VAL A 376 17.07 7.91 6.30
N THR A 377 15.97 8.43 5.75
CA THR A 377 14.64 7.81 5.88
C THR A 377 14.59 6.45 5.17
N ARG A 378 15.16 6.39 3.97
CA ARG A 378 15.24 5.11 3.24
C ARG A 378 16.04 4.08 4.04
N GLU A 379 17.14 4.44 4.70
CA GLU A 379 17.91 3.51 5.52
C GLU A 379 17.14 3.07 6.78
N ALA A 380 16.47 4.00 7.44
CA ALA A 380 15.68 3.73 8.66
C ALA A 380 14.47 2.82 8.44
N ALA A 381 13.90 2.85 7.22
CA ALA A 381 12.67 2.15 6.89
C ALA A 381 12.86 0.64 6.62
N SER A 382 11.82 -0.14 6.91
CA SER A 382 11.72 -1.57 6.53
C SER A 382 11.18 -1.75 5.11
N MET A 383 10.44 -0.76 4.59
CA MET A 383 9.85 -0.75 3.25
C MET A 383 10.12 0.58 2.55
N VAL A 384 10.34 0.56 1.25
CA VAL A 384 10.51 1.74 0.41
C VAL A 384 9.49 1.70 -0.73
N LEU A 385 8.74 2.79 -0.92
CA LEU A 385 7.81 2.95 -2.03
C LEU A 385 8.53 3.63 -3.21
N THR A 386 8.53 3.01 -4.38
CA THR A 386 9.20 3.57 -5.57
C THR A 386 8.36 4.61 -6.31
N ASP A 387 7.12 4.81 -5.92
CA ASP A 387 6.15 5.75 -6.51
C ASP A 387 5.56 6.74 -5.50
N ASP A 388 6.02 6.70 -4.27
CA ASP A 388 5.55 7.53 -3.15
C ASP A 388 4.02 7.52 -2.96
N ASN A 389 3.35 6.43 -3.36
CA ASN A 389 1.90 6.34 -3.39
C ASN A 389 1.35 5.49 -2.23
N PHE A 390 0.41 6.05 -1.45
CA PHE A 390 -0.26 5.35 -0.35
C PHE A 390 -0.93 4.04 -0.79
N ALA A 391 -1.49 3.99 -2.01
CA ALA A 391 -2.12 2.77 -2.54
C ALA A 391 -1.15 1.59 -2.64
N SER A 392 0.14 1.85 -2.85
CA SER A 392 1.18 0.82 -2.88
C SER A 392 1.42 0.17 -1.51
N ILE A 393 1.16 0.89 -0.41
CA ILE A 393 1.17 0.32 0.95
C ILE A 393 0.04 -0.68 1.10
N VAL A 394 -1.17 -0.33 0.65
CA VAL A 394 -2.37 -1.19 0.75
C VAL A 394 -2.18 -2.46 -0.08
N ASN A 395 -1.61 -2.34 -1.29
CA ASN A 395 -1.24 -3.49 -2.11
C ASN A 395 -0.21 -4.39 -1.42
N ALA A 396 0.77 -3.81 -0.75
CA ALA A 396 1.78 -4.56 0.00
C ALA A 396 1.16 -5.29 1.22
N VAL A 397 0.21 -4.67 1.93
CA VAL A 397 -0.55 -5.33 3.00
C VAL A 397 -1.35 -6.51 2.46
N ARG A 398 -2.06 -6.33 1.34
CA ARG A 398 -2.81 -7.41 0.65
C ARG A 398 -1.88 -8.58 0.29
N GLU A 399 -0.72 -8.28 -0.23
CA GLU A 399 0.27 -9.31 -0.58
C GLU A 399 0.84 -10.00 0.67
N GLY A 400 1.13 -9.26 1.75
CA GLY A 400 1.55 -9.82 3.04
C GLY A 400 0.53 -10.80 3.63
N ARG A 401 -0.77 -10.45 3.59
CA ARG A 401 -1.86 -11.35 3.97
C ARG A 401 -1.93 -12.60 3.08
N THR A 402 -1.72 -12.44 1.77
CA THR A 402 -1.71 -13.54 0.80
C THR A 402 -0.57 -14.51 1.06
N ILE A 403 0.62 -13.99 1.32
CA ILE A 403 1.81 -14.79 1.63
C ILE A 403 1.58 -15.62 2.90
N TYR A 404 1.06 -15.00 3.95
CA TYR A 404 0.73 -15.71 5.18
C TYR A 404 -0.31 -16.82 4.96
N ASP A 405 -1.40 -16.53 4.24
CA ASP A 405 -2.40 -17.53 3.87
C ASP A 405 -1.75 -18.72 3.14
N ASN A 406 -0.83 -18.46 2.22
CA ASN A 406 -0.16 -19.48 1.45
C ASN A 406 0.80 -20.34 2.31
N ILE A 407 1.49 -19.70 3.26
CA ILE A 407 2.29 -20.44 4.25
C ILE A 407 1.38 -21.34 5.10
N VAL A 408 0.23 -20.87 5.55
CA VAL A 408 -0.74 -21.67 6.31
C VAL A 408 -1.24 -22.87 5.48
N LYS A 409 -1.55 -22.67 4.18
CA LYS A 409 -1.97 -23.76 3.29
C LYS A 409 -0.88 -24.84 3.19
N PHE A 410 0.35 -24.42 2.97
CA PHE A 410 1.50 -25.32 2.92
C PHE A 410 1.70 -26.10 4.22
N VAL A 411 1.71 -25.40 5.37
CA VAL A 411 1.88 -26.04 6.69
C VAL A 411 0.76 -27.05 6.96
N ARG A 412 -0.47 -26.73 6.62
CA ARG A 412 -1.63 -27.64 6.73
C ARG A 412 -1.45 -28.90 5.88
N PHE A 413 -1.01 -28.73 4.64
CA PHE A 413 -0.75 -29.84 3.72
C PHE A 413 0.31 -30.77 4.30
N GLN A 414 1.47 -30.21 4.63
CA GLN A 414 2.62 -31.02 5.09
C GLN A 414 2.37 -31.73 6.42
N LEU A 415 1.80 -31.01 7.40
CA LEU A 415 1.52 -31.63 8.70
C LEU A 415 0.48 -32.76 8.61
N SER A 416 -0.58 -32.60 7.81
CA SER A 416 -1.57 -33.66 7.63
C SER A 416 -0.99 -34.88 6.92
N THR A 417 -0.07 -34.69 5.98
CA THR A 417 0.65 -35.74 5.28
C THR A 417 1.58 -36.50 6.24
N ASN A 418 2.39 -35.78 7.01
CA ASN A 418 3.31 -36.41 7.98
C ASN A 418 2.53 -37.20 9.05
N ILE A 419 1.43 -36.65 9.57
CA ILE A 419 0.54 -37.36 10.49
C ILE A 419 0.03 -38.66 9.83
N GLY A 420 -0.40 -38.59 8.57
CA GLY A 420 -0.88 -39.76 7.82
C GLY A 420 0.20 -40.83 7.66
N ALA A 421 1.43 -40.44 7.31
CA ALA A 421 2.57 -41.36 7.17
C ALA A 421 2.94 -42.02 8.51
N ILE A 422 3.05 -41.24 9.59
CA ILE A 422 3.35 -41.74 10.93
C ILE A 422 2.27 -42.72 11.38
N LEU A 423 0.99 -42.36 11.24
CA LEU A 423 -0.13 -43.23 11.64
C LEU A 423 -0.21 -44.49 10.77
N SER A 424 0.19 -44.45 9.50
CA SER A 424 0.26 -45.64 8.64
C SER A 424 1.30 -46.63 9.13
N VAL A 425 2.50 -46.15 9.49
CA VAL A 425 3.60 -47.00 9.98
C VAL A 425 3.27 -47.55 11.39
N LEU A 426 2.78 -46.69 12.31
CA LEU A 426 2.40 -47.12 13.67
C LEU A 426 1.19 -48.05 13.63
N GLY A 427 0.18 -47.76 12.84
CA GLY A 427 -1.01 -48.59 12.67
C GLY A 427 -0.67 -49.95 12.12
N ALA A 428 0.22 -50.06 11.13
CA ALA A 428 0.71 -51.36 10.66
C ALA A 428 1.36 -52.17 11.79
N SER A 429 2.22 -51.54 12.56
CA SER A 429 2.90 -52.21 13.70
C SER A 429 1.90 -52.70 14.77
N LEU A 430 0.89 -51.88 15.09
CA LEU A 430 -0.16 -52.23 16.05
C LEU A 430 -1.07 -53.38 15.56
N LEU A 431 -1.30 -53.47 14.27
CA LEU A 431 -2.09 -54.51 13.62
C LEU A 431 -1.29 -55.79 13.30
N GLY A 432 -0.01 -55.83 13.64
CA GLY A 432 0.88 -56.93 13.33
C GLY A 432 1.19 -57.08 11.84
N LEU A 433 0.95 -56.02 11.08
CA LEU A 433 1.25 -55.98 9.65
C LEU A 433 2.72 -55.54 9.41
N PRO A 434 3.37 -55.97 8.33
CA PRO A 434 4.64 -55.39 7.91
C PRO A 434 4.49 -53.86 7.65
N ALA A 435 5.62 -53.12 7.76
CA ALA A 435 5.63 -51.70 7.44
C ALA A 435 5.13 -51.45 6.02
N PRO A 436 4.14 -50.55 5.76
CA PRO A 436 3.53 -50.38 4.45
C PRO A 436 4.41 -49.65 3.45
N PHE A 437 5.51 -49.05 3.91
CA PHE A 437 6.46 -48.31 3.09
C PHE A 437 7.91 -48.70 3.40
N SER A 438 8.74 -48.74 2.37
CA SER A 438 10.20 -48.76 2.53
C SER A 438 10.75 -47.35 2.80
N ALA A 439 11.97 -47.25 3.34
CA ALA A 439 12.61 -45.97 3.60
C ALA A 439 12.75 -45.11 2.31
N ILE A 440 13.08 -45.74 1.17
CA ILE A 440 13.20 -45.04 -0.12
C ILE A 440 11.84 -44.54 -0.64
N GLN A 441 10.74 -45.27 -0.36
CA GLN A 441 9.40 -44.84 -0.72
C GLN A 441 8.94 -43.65 0.15
N LEU A 442 9.26 -43.62 1.46
CA LEU A 442 9.02 -42.47 2.31
C LEU A 442 9.81 -41.23 1.87
N LEU A 443 11.08 -41.44 1.51
CA LEU A 443 11.90 -40.36 0.98
C LEU A 443 11.33 -39.82 -0.36
N TRP A 444 10.85 -40.70 -1.22
CA TRP A 444 10.17 -40.32 -2.47
C TRP A 444 8.93 -39.48 -2.20
N ILE A 445 8.08 -39.89 -1.25
CA ILE A 445 6.89 -39.17 -0.83
C ILE A 445 7.27 -37.75 -0.39
N ASN A 446 8.24 -37.61 0.52
CA ASN A 446 8.66 -36.32 1.05
C ASN A 446 9.26 -35.41 -0.03
N ILE A 447 10.10 -35.94 -0.92
CA ILE A 447 10.76 -35.14 -1.97
C ILE A 447 9.78 -34.73 -3.07
N ILE A 448 8.95 -35.66 -3.56
CA ILE A 448 8.14 -35.45 -4.77
C ILE A 448 6.83 -34.73 -4.46
N MET A 449 6.18 -35.03 -3.33
CA MET A 449 4.93 -34.38 -2.97
C MET A 449 5.14 -33.12 -2.15
N ASP A 450 6.09 -33.11 -1.21
CA ASP A 450 6.39 -31.93 -0.39
C ASP A 450 7.28 -30.91 -1.11
N GLY A 451 7.88 -31.27 -2.24
CA GLY A 451 8.67 -30.38 -3.09
C GLY A 451 7.78 -29.57 -4.08
N PRO A 452 7.69 -29.97 -5.35
CA PRO A 452 7.08 -29.14 -6.40
C PRO A 452 5.60 -28.77 -6.15
N PRO A 453 4.67 -29.70 -5.78
CA PRO A 453 3.27 -29.33 -5.51
C PRO A 453 3.13 -28.38 -4.33
N ALA A 454 3.85 -28.63 -3.24
CA ALA A 454 3.81 -27.81 -2.04
C ALA A 454 4.37 -26.40 -2.28
N MET A 455 5.47 -26.26 -3.04
CA MET A 455 5.98 -24.95 -3.47
C MET A 455 4.95 -24.15 -4.27
N THR A 456 4.12 -24.81 -5.07
CA THR A 456 3.08 -24.13 -5.85
C THR A 456 1.94 -23.60 -4.98
N LEU A 457 1.73 -24.12 -3.76
CA LEU A 457 0.81 -23.53 -2.77
C LEU A 457 1.30 -22.16 -2.32
N GLY A 458 2.62 -21.95 -2.19
CA GLY A 458 3.22 -20.66 -1.90
C GLY A 458 2.97 -19.59 -2.97
N LEU A 459 2.57 -20.02 -4.19
CA LEU A 459 2.27 -19.16 -5.33
C LEU A 459 0.77 -18.98 -5.58
N ASP A 460 -0.09 -19.51 -4.73
CA ASP A 460 -1.54 -19.38 -4.88
C ASP A 460 -1.93 -17.90 -4.92
N PRO A 461 -2.83 -17.49 -5.83
CA PRO A 461 -3.32 -16.11 -5.86
C PRO A 461 -4.11 -15.77 -4.60
N ALA A 462 -4.21 -14.48 -4.31
CA ALA A 462 -5.02 -13.97 -3.21
C ALA A 462 -6.44 -14.53 -3.28
N ARG A 463 -6.96 -15.00 -2.15
CA ARG A 463 -8.37 -15.40 -2.05
C ARG A 463 -9.27 -14.17 -2.12
N SER A 464 -10.45 -14.33 -2.69
CA SER A 464 -11.47 -13.29 -2.69
C SER A 464 -11.82 -12.91 -1.24
N GLY A 465 -11.92 -11.59 -0.98
CA GLY A 465 -12.31 -11.08 0.33
C GLY A 465 -11.18 -10.96 1.36
N ILE A 466 -9.91 -11.17 1.01
CA ILE A 466 -8.77 -11.07 1.95
C ILE A 466 -8.65 -9.65 2.57
N MET A 467 -9.12 -8.62 1.87
CA MET A 467 -9.18 -7.22 2.33
C MET A 467 -10.57 -6.84 2.88
N HIS A 468 -11.44 -7.81 3.18
CA HIS A 468 -12.70 -7.61 3.92
C HIS A 468 -12.68 -8.30 5.28
N GLU A 469 -11.53 -8.81 5.68
CA GLU A 469 -11.33 -9.43 6.98
C GLU A 469 -10.45 -8.55 7.87
N PRO A 470 -10.71 -8.52 9.19
CA PRO A 470 -9.87 -7.79 10.12
C PRO A 470 -8.45 -8.38 10.16
N PRO A 471 -7.44 -7.57 10.53
CA PRO A 471 -6.08 -8.06 10.69
C PRO A 471 -6.00 -9.19 11.73
N ARG A 472 -5.20 -10.20 11.45
CA ARG A 472 -4.92 -11.24 12.45
C ARG A 472 -4.11 -10.67 13.62
N LYS A 473 -4.30 -11.23 14.81
CA LYS A 473 -3.45 -10.91 15.96
C LYS A 473 -2.03 -11.40 15.70
N ARG A 474 -1.02 -10.60 16.09
CA ARG A 474 0.40 -10.93 15.92
C ARG A 474 0.78 -12.28 16.54
N ASP A 475 0.24 -12.58 17.72
CA ASP A 475 0.55 -13.80 18.48
C ASP A 475 -0.34 -14.99 18.09
N SER A 476 -1.18 -14.86 17.07
CA SER A 476 -2.02 -15.96 16.61
C SER A 476 -1.16 -17.01 15.91
N GLY A 477 -1.00 -18.18 16.55
CA GLY A 477 -0.27 -19.32 15.97
C GLY A 477 -0.93 -19.83 14.69
N ILE A 478 -0.12 -20.37 13.78
CA ILE A 478 -0.58 -21.02 12.53
C ILE A 478 -1.52 -22.19 12.84
N LEU A 479 -1.24 -22.93 13.93
CA LEU A 479 -1.98 -24.10 14.39
C LEU A 479 -2.86 -23.75 15.60
N SER A 480 -4.17 -23.69 15.39
CA SER A 480 -5.15 -23.73 16.47
C SER A 480 -5.56 -25.18 16.78
N TRP A 481 -6.06 -25.47 17.97
CA TRP A 481 -6.58 -26.79 18.33
C TRP A 481 -7.65 -27.31 17.36
N ARG A 482 -8.50 -26.42 16.85
CA ARG A 482 -9.49 -26.76 15.81
C ARG A 482 -8.86 -27.15 14.48
N ARG A 483 -7.75 -26.48 14.10
CA ARG A 483 -6.98 -26.84 12.88
C ARG A 483 -6.28 -28.16 13.09
N PHE A 484 -5.63 -28.35 14.23
CA PHE A 484 -4.93 -29.61 14.56
C PHE A 484 -5.87 -30.80 14.51
N GLY A 485 -7.07 -30.73 15.10
CA GLY A 485 -8.06 -31.81 15.04
C GLY A 485 -8.48 -32.16 13.61
N ARG A 486 -8.53 -31.16 12.70
CA ARG A 486 -8.79 -31.42 11.25
C ARG A 486 -7.63 -32.13 10.57
N LEU A 487 -6.41 -31.70 10.84
CA LEU A 487 -5.21 -32.33 10.28
C LEU A 487 -5.08 -33.78 10.74
N LEU A 488 -5.41 -34.05 12.02
CA LEU A 488 -5.45 -35.40 12.57
C LEU A 488 -6.51 -36.26 11.86
N LEU A 489 -7.70 -35.72 11.61
CA LEU A 489 -8.78 -36.43 10.87
C LEU A 489 -8.32 -36.80 9.45
N TYR A 490 -7.66 -35.89 8.73
CA TYR A 490 -7.11 -36.20 7.40
C TYR A 490 -6.01 -37.26 7.49
N GLY A 491 -5.10 -37.15 8.46
CA GLY A 491 -4.07 -38.14 8.70
C GLY A 491 -4.62 -39.55 9.01
N ILE A 492 -5.64 -39.64 9.86
CA ILE A 492 -6.33 -40.90 10.17
C ILE A 492 -6.99 -41.48 8.89
N THR A 493 -7.65 -40.65 8.09
CA THR A 493 -8.28 -41.10 6.84
C THR A 493 -7.24 -41.64 5.85
N MET A 494 -6.13 -40.94 5.68
CA MET A 494 -5.00 -41.39 4.83
C MET A 494 -4.40 -42.69 5.35
N ALA A 495 -4.17 -42.81 6.65
CA ALA A 495 -3.60 -44.02 7.26
C ALA A 495 -4.55 -45.22 7.11
N ALA A 496 -5.83 -45.05 7.44
CA ALA A 496 -6.82 -46.12 7.33
C ALA A 496 -6.97 -46.62 5.88
N GLY A 497 -7.04 -45.69 4.91
CA GLY A 497 -7.14 -46.07 3.49
C GLY A 497 -5.86 -46.76 2.98
N THR A 498 -4.69 -46.27 3.38
CA THR A 498 -3.39 -46.89 3.01
C THR A 498 -3.25 -48.29 3.58
N LEU A 499 -3.56 -48.47 4.86
CA LEU A 499 -3.53 -49.79 5.51
C LEU A 499 -4.61 -50.71 4.95
N GLY A 500 -5.77 -50.19 4.59
CA GLY A 500 -6.83 -50.94 3.92
C GLY A 500 -6.40 -51.47 2.55
N LEU A 501 -5.74 -50.65 1.73
CA LEU A 501 -5.17 -51.07 0.45
C LEU A 501 -4.07 -52.10 0.61
N PHE A 502 -3.19 -51.90 1.62
CA PHE A 502 -2.13 -52.87 1.94
C PHE A 502 -2.71 -54.20 2.36
N ALA A 503 -3.62 -54.24 3.29
CA ALA A 503 -4.28 -55.43 3.79
C ALA A 503 -5.07 -56.16 2.68
N HIS A 504 -5.82 -55.42 1.87
CA HIS A 504 -6.55 -55.98 0.71
C HIS A 504 -5.62 -56.76 -0.22
N ALA A 505 -4.50 -56.15 -0.66
CA ALA A 505 -3.55 -56.81 -1.53
C ALA A 505 -2.85 -58.03 -0.87
N GLN A 506 -2.53 -57.90 0.44
CA GLN A 506 -1.92 -58.98 1.21
C GLN A 506 -2.85 -60.20 1.33
N TYR A 507 -4.09 -59.98 1.72
CA TYR A 507 -5.10 -61.06 1.89
C TYR A 507 -5.65 -61.60 0.57
N SER A 508 -5.57 -60.85 -0.53
CA SER A 508 -5.89 -61.32 -1.88
C SER A 508 -4.80 -62.18 -2.50
N GLY A 509 -3.70 -62.43 -1.79
CA GLY A 509 -2.61 -63.32 -2.28
C GLY A 509 -1.76 -62.70 -3.38
N LEU A 510 -1.78 -61.38 -3.59
CA LEU A 510 -1.07 -60.71 -4.67
C LEU A 510 0.46 -60.56 -4.38
N GLY A 511 0.88 -60.96 -3.21
CA GLY A 511 2.29 -60.91 -2.78
C GLY A 511 2.67 -59.60 -2.09
N HIS A 512 3.73 -59.69 -1.28
CA HIS A 512 4.15 -58.58 -0.41
C HIS A 512 4.63 -57.35 -1.17
N ALA A 513 5.40 -57.50 -2.25
CA ALA A 513 5.88 -56.38 -3.07
C ALA A 513 4.73 -55.64 -3.75
N TYR A 514 3.67 -56.36 -4.15
CA TYR A 514 2.46 -55.76 -4.74
C TYR A 514 1.69 -54.96 -3.70
N ALA A 515 1.53 -55.49 -2.48
CA ALA A 515 0.85 -54.81 -1.38
C ALA A 515 1.58 -53.51 -1.01
N HIS A 516 2.91 -53.51 -0.93
CA HIS A 516 3.72 -52.32 -0.74
C HIS A 516 3.50 -51.28 -1.85
N THR A 517 3.50 -51.72 -3.12
CA THR A 517 3.32 -50.82 -4.26
C THR A 517 1.95 -50.18 -4.25
N LEU A 518 0.89 -50.94 -3.92
CA LEU A 518 -0.48 -50.46 -3.86
C LEU A 518 -0.67 -49.44 -2.70
N ALA A 519 -0.12 -49.73 -1.49
CA ALA A 519 -0.14 -48.86 -0.36
C ALA A 519 0.62 -47.54 -0.63
N PHE A 520 1.82 -47.64 -1.20
CA PHE A 520 2.64 -46.50 -1.59
C PHE A 520 1.95 -45.62 -2.61
N THR A 521 1.38 -46.21 -3.67
CA THR A 521 0.64 -45.46 -4.70
C THR A 521 -0.63 -44.81 -4.13
N GLY A 522 -1.38 -45.54 -3.30
CA GLY A 522 -2.55 -45.02 -2.59
C GLY A 522 -2.21 -43.81 -1.73
N PHE A 523 -1.08 -43.85 -0.99
CA PHE A 523 -0.66 -42.72 -0.16
C PHE A 523 -0.25 -41.48 -0.98
N VAL A 524 0.43 -41.66 -2.10
CA VAL A 524 0.74 -40.56 -3.04
C VAL A 524 -0.56 -39.94 -3.58
N LEU A 525 -1.54 -40.76 -3.95
CA LEU A 525 -2.84 -40.27 -4.43
C LEU A 525 -3.65 -39.58 -3.33
N PHE A 526 -3.57 -40.02 -2.08
CA PHE A 526 -4.15 -39.31 -0.94
C PHE A 526 -3.62 -37.88 -0.82
N GLN A 527 -2.31 -37.69 -0.99
CA GLN A 527 -1.71 -36.35 -0.97
C GLN A 527 -2.19 -35.51 -2.14
N PHE A 528 -2.33 -36.11 -3.34
CA PHE A 528 -2.90 -35.45 -4.51
C PHE A 528 -4.28 -34.85 -4.22
N PHE A 529 -5.15 -35.59 -3.53
CA PHE A 529 -6.47 -35.07 -3.15
C PHE A 529 -6.41 -34.12 -1.93
N ASN A 530 -5.55 -34.39 -0.97
CA ASN A 530 -5.42 -33.59 0.25
C ASN A 530 -4.88 -32.16 -0.01
N ILE A 531 -4.14 -31.95 -1.10
CA ILE A 531 -3.64 -30.60 -1.45
C ILE A 531 -4.80 -29.64 -1.74
N PHE A 532 -5.94 -30.13 -2.28
CA PHE A 532 -7.12 -29.32 -2.49
C PHE A 532 -7.81 -28.95 -1.16
N ASN A 533 -7.82 -29.84 -0.18
CA ASN A 533 -8.28 -29.55 1.18
C ASN A 533 -7.42 -28.47 1.85
N ALA A 534 -6.11 -28.54 1.64
CA ALA A 534 -5.18 -27.55 2.19
C ALA A 534 -5.37 -26.15 1.61
N ARG A 535 -5.76 -26.04 0.33
CA ARG A 535 -5.98 -24.74 -0.33
C ARG A 535 -7.17 -23.95 0.21
N VAL A 536 -8.20 -24.62 0.71
CA VAL A 536 -9.47 -23.97 1.08
C VAL A 536 -9.92 -24.40 2.46
N GLU A 537 -9.91 -23.46 3.39
CA GLU A 537 -10.36 -23.71 4.78
C GLU A 537 -11.89 -23.60 4.91
N HIS A 538 -12.49 -22.65 4.17
CA HIS A 538 -13.93 -22.39 4.12
C HIS A 538 -14.42 -22.43 2.67
N GLY A 539 -15.57 -23.03 2.45
CA GLY A 539 -16.10 -23.24 1.10
C GLY A 539 -15.59 -24.50 0.42
N SER A 540 -16.17 -24.85 -0.74
CA SER A 540 -15.82 -26.07 -1.48
C SER A 540 -14.43 -25.97 -2.12
N ALA A 541 -13.64 -27.04 -2.02
CA ALA A 541 -12.35 -27.18 -2.69
C ALA A 541 -12.49 -27.27 -4.22
N LEU A 542 -13.65 -27.69 -4.71
CA LEU A 542 -13.94 -27.89 -6.14
C LEU A 542 -14.49 -26.63 -6.85
N GLY A 543 -14.45 -25.47 -6.20
CA GLY A 543 -14.90 -24.20 -6.77
C GLY A 543 -14.01 -23.68 -7.92
N ARG A 544 -14.45 -22.60 -8.59
CA ARG A 544 -13.71 -21.96 -9.72
C ARG A 544 -12.26 -21.59 -9.39
N HIS A 545 -11.93 -21.35 -8.12
CA HIS A 545 -10.58 -21.07 -7.65
C HIS A 545 -9.63 -22.28 -7.80
N CYS A 546 -10.15 -23.50 -7.90
CA CYS A 546 -9.36 -24.71 -8.12
C CYS A 546 -8.48 -24.59 -9.39
N TRP A 547 -8.99 -23.97 -10.43
CA TRP A 547 -8.33 -23.84 -11.73
C TRP A 547 -7.40 -22.62 -11.87
N ARG A 548 -7.40 -21.70 -10.89
CA ARG A 548 -6.62 -20.45 -10.97
C ARG A 548 -5.11 -20.64 -10.86
N ASN A 549 -4.64 -21.76 -10.27
CA ASN A 549 -3.22 -22.04 -10.12
C ASN A 549 -2.77 -23.11 -11.14
N GLY A 550 -2.47 -22.70 -12.37
CA GLY A 550 -1.99 -23.60 -13.42
C GLY A 550 -0.65 -24.27 -13.08
N LYS A 551 0.21 -23.63 -12.27
CA LYS A 551 1.48 -24.21 -11.83
C LYS A 551 1.26 -25.42 -10.91
N LEU A 552 0.25 -25.38 -10.06
CA LEU A 552 -0.13 -26.51 -9.23
C LEU A 552 -0.58 -27.71 -10.09
N TRP A 553 -1.43 -27.48 -11.09
CA TRP A 553 -1.87 -28.53 -11.99
C TRP A 553 -0.71 -29.13 -12.79
N GLY A 554 0.24 -28.29 -13.25
CA GLY A 554 1.45 -28.78 -13.90
C GLY A 554 2.33 -29.65 -12.98
N ALA A 555 2.49 -29.23 -11.71
CA ALA A 555 3.24 -30.00 -10.72
C ALA A 555 2.56 -31.32 -10.38
N LEU A 556 1.23 -31.32 -10.18
CA LEU A 556 0.46 -32.55 -9.92
C LEU A 556 0.51 -33.53 -11.09
N LEU A 557 0.41 -33.04 -12.33
CA LEU A 557 0.58 -33.87 -13.52
C LEU A 557 1.98 -34.50 -13.59
N ALA A 558 3.02 -33.70 -13.32
CA ALA A 558 4.40 -34.19 -13.30
C ALA A 558 4.57 -35.29 -12.24
N VAL A 559 4.04 -35.09 -11.03
CA VAL A 559 4.08 -36.11 -9.96
C VAL A 559 3.35 -37.37 -10.36
N LEU A 560 2.17 -37.25 -10.98
CA LEU A 560 1.41 -38.43 -11.46
C LEU A 560 2.20 -39.20 -12.51
N LEU A 561 2.84 -38.53 -13.48
CA LEU A 561 3.67 -39.15 -14.50
C LEU A 561 4.90 -39.84 -13.88
N LEU A 562 5.54 -39.18 -12.90
CA LEU A 562 6.68 -39.78 -12.18
C LEU A 562 6.24 -41.01 -11.36
N GLN A 563 5.07 -40.97 -10.72
CA GLN A 563 4.53 -42.13 -9.99
C GLN A 563 4.20 -43.29 -10.93
N LEU A 564 3.62 -43.01 -12.08
CA LEU A 564 3.42 -44.03 -13.13
C LEU A 564 4.74 -44.66 -13.57
N LEU A 565 5.78 -43.85 -13.77
CA LEU A 565 7.10 -44.33 -14.14
C LEU A 565 7.71 -45.23 -13.04
N VAL A 566 7.62 -44.83 -11.76
CA VAL A 566 8.13 -45.63 -10.63
C VAL A 566 7.40 -46.98 -10.49
N VAL A 567 6.12 -47.02 -10.82
CA VAL A 567 5.29 -48.23 -10.70
C VAL A 567 5.38 -49.13 -11.94
N GLN A 568 5.51 -48.57 -13.16
CA GLN A 568 5.37 -49.35 -14.40
C GLN A 568 6.67 -49.59 -15.14
N TRP A 569 7.76 -48.82 -14.87
CA TRP A 569 9.03 -48.94 -15.57
C TRP A 569 10.01 -49.82 -14.80
N THR A 570 10.42 -50.94 -15.38
CA THR A 570 11.25 -51.98 -14.74
C THR A 570 12.53 -51.48 -14.06
N PRO A 571 13.32 -50.54 -14.62
CA PRO A 571 14.49 -50.03 -13.93
C PRO A 571 14.16 -49.25 -12.66
N ALA A 572 13.05 -48.46 -12.66
CA ALA A 572 12.60 -47.76 -11.49
C ALA A 572 12.00 -48.71 -10.43
N GLN A 573 11.30 -49.73 -10.85
CA GLN A 573 10.78 -50.80 -9.95
C GLN A 573 11.91 -51.45 -9.12
N LYS A 574 13.04 -51.73 -9.75
CA LYS A 574 14.22 -52.30 -9.05
C LYS A 574 14.77 -51.34 -7.98
N LEU A 575 14.78 -50.04 -8.26
CA LEU A 575 15.28 -49.03 -7.35
C LEU A 575 14.34 -48.82 -6.16
N PHE A 576 13.01 -48.72 -6.41
CA PHE A 576 12.02 -48.40 -5.40
C PHE A 576 11.38 -49.62 -4.75
N GLY A 577 11.72 -50.85 -5.18
CA GLY A 577 11.11 -52.08 -4.69
C GLY A 577 9.61 -52.16 -5.04
N THR A 578 9.22 -51.63 -6.19
CA THR A 578 7.83 -51.62 -6.67
C THR A 578 7.57 -52.71 -7.70
N THR A 579 6.28 -52.97 -7.97
CA THR A 579 5.84 -53.89 -9.03
C THR A 579 4.74 -53.22 -9.84
N GLY A 580 4.53 -53.68 -11.10
CA GLY A 580 3.48 -53.13 -11.93
C GLY A 580 2.07 -53.36 -11.33
N LEU A 581 1.26 -52.31 -11.24
CA LEU A 581 -0.12 -52.38 -10.80
C LEU A 581 -1.08 -52.55 -11.98
N ARG A 582 -2.16 -53.31 -11.79
CA ARG A 582 -3.27 -53.43 -12.74
C ARG A 582 -4.07 -52.14 -12.80
N ALA A 583 -4.74 -51.87 -13.92
CA ALA A 583 -5.60 -50.69 -14.06
C ALA A 583 -6.76 -50.66 -13.04
N ALA A 584 -7.31 -51.82 -12.66
CA ALA A 584 -8.34 -51.92 -11.63
C ALA A 584 -7.81 -51.48 -10.23
N ASP A 585 -6.57 -51.80 -9.90
CA ASP A 585 -5.95 -51.44 -8.62
C ASP A 585 -5.56 -49.95 -8.57
N TRP A 586 -5.19 -49.37 -9.71
CA TRP A 586 -5.09 -47.91 -9.86
C TRP A 586 -6.42 -47.21 -9.61
N ALA A 587 -7.51 -47.72 -10.22
CA ALA A 587 -8.84 -47.18 -10.01
C ALA A 587 -9.32 -47.33 -8.53
N LEU A 588 -9.01 -48.46 -7.90
CA LEU A 588 -9.26 -48.68 -6.47
C LEU A 588 -8.49 -47.69 -5.62
N ALA A 589 -7.18 -47.51 -5.89
CA ALA A 589 -6.35 -46.55 -5.16
C ALA A 589 -6.85 -45.12 -5.31
N VAL A 590 -7.27 -44.69 -6.51
CA VAL A 590 -7.89 -43.37 -6.75
C VAL A 590 -9.20 -43.24 -5.95
N ALA A 591 -10.09 -44.24 -5.99
CA ALA A 591 -11.35 -44.21 -5.28
C ALA A 591 -11.15 -44.09 -3.75
N VAL A 592 -10.25 -44.91 -3.19
CA VAL A 592 -9.92 -44.87 -1.76
C VAL A 592 -9.26 -43.52 -1.41
N ALA A 593 -8.32 -43.04 -2.21
CA ALA A 593 -7.62 -41.79 -1.93
C ALA A 593 -8.53 -40.55 -2.02
N SER A 594 -9.56 -40.56 -2.89
CA SER A 594 -10.54 -39.47 -2.99
C SER A 594 -11.37 -39.28 -1.71
N SER A 595 -11.42 -40.29 -0.83
CA SER A 595 -12.18 -40.23 0.43
C SER A 595 -11.77 -39.07 1.34
N VAL A 596 -10.48 -38.67 1.36
CA VAL A 596 -10.00 -37.53 2.14
C VAL A 596 -10.59 -36.20 1.67
N LEU A 597 -10.79 -36.03 0.36
CA LEU A 597 -11.42 -34.85 -0.23
C LEU A 597 -12.94 -34.87 0.03
N LEU A 598 -13.58 -36.02 -0.18
CA LEU A 598 -15.03 -36.18 0.03
C LEU A 598 -15.41 -35.95 1.50
N LEU A 599 -14.59 -36.45 2.43
CA LEU A 599 -14.80 -36.25 3.87
C LEU A 599 -14.73 -34.77 4.26
N ASP A 600 -13.79 -34.01 3.68
CA ASP A 600 -13.69 -32.58 3.94
C ASP A 600 -14.84 -31.78 3.31
N GLU A 601 -15.26 -32.13 2.10
CA GLU A 601 -16.41 -31.52 1.46
C GLU A 601 -17.73 -31.82 2.23
N ALA A 602 -17.93 -33.05 2.69
CA ALA A 602 -19.07 -33.41 3.54
C ALA A 602 -19.07 -32.61 4.85
N ARG A 603 -17.91 -32.50 5.51
CA ARG A 603 -17.74 -31.69 6.73
C ARG A 603 -18.09 -30.21 6.48
N LYS A 604 -17.65 -29.65 5.35
CA LYS A 604 -17.94 -28.26 4.97
C LYS A 604 -19.41 -28.04 4.67
N LEU A 605 -20.06 -29.01 4.05
CA LEU A 605 -21.50 -28.98 3.76
C LEU A 605 -22.32 -28.97 5.05
N LEU A 606 -22.01 -29.88 5.99
CA LEU A 606 -22.65 -29.96 7.30
C LEU A 606 -22.50 -28.70 8.16
N ARG A 607 -21.49 -27.88 7.92
CA ARG A 607 -21.30 -26.60 8.63
C ARG A 607 -22.03 -25.42 7.99
N ARG A 608 -22.56 -25.61 6.79
CA ARG A 608 -23.38 -24.60 6.09
C ARG A 608 -24.86 -24.76 6.36
N LEU A 609 -25.28 -25.97 6.74
CA LEU A 609 -26.61 -26.30 7.27
C LEU A 609 -26.68 -25.96 8.77
#